data_af7a9e6d3afc9f333d3c5487e00c4127
#
_entry.id   af7a9e6d3afc9f333d3c5487e00c4127
#
_cell.length_a   1.000
_cell.length_b   1.000
_cell.length_c   1.000
_cell.angle_alpha   90.00
_cell.angle_beta   90.00
_cell.angle_gamma   90.00
#
_symmetry.space_group_name_H-M   'P 1'
#
loop_
_entity.id
_entity.type
_entity.pdbx_description
1 polymer ?
#
loop_
_entity_poly.entity_id
_entity_poly.type
_entity_poly.pdbx_seq_one_letter_code
_entity_poly.pdbx_strand_id
1 'polypeptide(L)'
;LLNEHTVSTVRKQKEVKMASIRKLRSGKWQVVIRKSNHKAIYKTFIEKVVARKFAREVEQQIEKDIYTDYGNAETITIKDLIIKYRDEIVVEHKAKKSTTHKLNKLLRYDVAAQFLLRLRSSHIYNFQKKLEAEGSAPKTINIYVQLLHQIWTTAKKKWSINLPAQSPFELVTLDKVDNERDRVLTHKEYDTLIARAAESKLLMLRDFIEFLYCTGARYSEAMNLLREDVDFEKRVGTFRNTKNGEDRTIPLADNVLAILKRYPFGKTFFRVTSYDSYNWFFNQACKRANIENFVSHDLRACWITNALLSGMSE
;
A
#
# COMPACT_ATOMS: atom_id res chain seq x y z
N LEU A 1 17.69 25.92 82.08
CA LEU A 1 17.31 27.20 81.47
C LEU A 1 17.45 27.08 79.98
N LEU A 2 16.40 26.76 79.28
CA LEU A 2 15.45 27.60 78.57
C LEU A 2 15.88 27.89 77.14
N ASN A 3 15.13 27.91 76.16
CA ASN A 3 13.70 28.06 75.97
C ASN A 3 13.29 27.54 74.61
N GLU A 4 12.26 26.87 74.50
CA GLU A 4 11.57 26.47 73.28
C GLU A 4 10.61 27.55 72.87
N HIS A 5 10.53 27.79 71.59
CA HIS A 5 9.31 28.05 70.86
C HIS A 5 9.65 28.10 69.36
N THR A 6 9.66 26.93 68.75
CA THR A 6 9.62 26.84 67.30
C THR A 6 8.19 26.56 66.87
N VAL A 7 7.43 27.61 66.63
CA VAL A 7 6.12 27.50 65.98
C VAL A 7 6.33 27.13 64.52
N SER A 8 6.05 25.87 64.23
CA SER A 8 6.00 25.32 62.91
C SER A 8 4.82 25.94 62.11
N THR A 9 5.16 26.93 61.28
CA THR A 9 4.22 27.50 60.32
C THR A 9 4.04 26.53 59.17
N VAL A 10 3.09 25.63 59.27
CA VAL A 10 2.63 24.80 58.13
C VAL A 10 2.06 25.75 57.08
N ARG A 11 2.87 26.11 56.10
CA ARG A 11 2.40 26.75 54.86
C ARG A 11 1.42 25.79 54.22
N LYS A 12 0.12 26.07 54.30
CA LYS A 12 -0.90 25.46 53.42
C LYS A 12 -0.43 25.68 51.97
N GLN A 13 0.05 24.63 51.34
CA GLN A 13 0.25 24.62 49.92
C GLN A 13 -1.11 24.90 49.28
N LYS A 14 -1.26 26.07 48.67
CA LYS A 14 -2.39 26.37 47.81
C LYS A 14 -2.42 25.30 46.74
N GLU A 15 -3.41 24.41 46.79
CA GLU A 15 -3.73 23.54 45.64
C GLU A 15 -3.87 24.43 44.40
N VAL A 16 -2.91 24.36 43.53
CA VAL A 16 -2.96 25.04 42.23
C VAL A 16 -4.03 24.30 41.44
N LYS A 17 -5.25 24.82 41.42
CA LYS A 17 -6.32 24.27 40.57
C LYS A 17 -5.87 24.32 39.11
N MET A 18 -5.57 23.15 38.56
CA MET A 18 -5.12 23.03 37.16
C MET A 18 -6.26 23.34 36.18
N ALA A 19 -7.53 23.05 36.54
CA ALA A 19 -8.69 23.30 35.71
C ALA A 19 -9.54 24.47 36.19
N SER A 20 -9.97 25.30 35.24
CA SER A 20 -11.03 26.31 35.46
C SER A 20 -12.23 26.02 34.55
N ILE A 21 -13.44 26.21 35.10
CA ILE A 21 -14.70 25.96 34.40
C ILE A 21 -15.53 27.26 34.42
N ARG A 22 -15.82 27.79 33.25
CA ARG A 22 -16.61 29.03 33.12
C ARG A 22 -17.79 28.85 32.18
N LYS A 23 -18.87 29.57 32.42
CA LYS A 23 -20.04 29.65 31.55
C LYS A 23 -19.75 30.69 30.45
N LEU A 24 -19.94 30.35 29.20
CA LEU A 24 -19.80 31.24 28.04
C LEU A 24 -21.12 32.01 27.82
N ARG A 25 -21.07 33.12 27.10
CA ARG A 25 -22.26 33.88 26.64
C ARG A 25 -23.26 33.01 25.87
N SER A 26 -22.77 31.98 25.16
CA SER A 26 -23.59 30.98 24.45
C SER A 26 -24.36 30.01 25.34
N GLY A 27 -24.28 30.14 26.68
CA GLY A 27 -24.87 29.20 27.64
C GLY A 27 -24.05 27.93 27.88
N LYS A 28 -23.07 27.63 27.05
CA LYS A 28 -22.18 26.46 27.17
C LYS A 28 -21.12 26.64 28.24
N TRP A 29 -20.54 25.53 28.74
CA TRP A 29 -19.50 25.50 29.76
C TRP A 29 -18.13 25.21 29.12
N GLN A 30 -17.18 26.12 29.29
CA GLN A 30 -15.80 25.95 28.84
C GLN A 30 -14.93 25.48 30.01
N VAL A 31 -14.20 24.38 29.78
CA VAL A 31 -13.12 23.90 30.62
C VAL A 31 -11.81 24.43 30.07
N VAL A 32 -10.96 24.97 30.94
CA VAL A 32 -9.59 25.36 30.61
C VAL A 32 -8.66 24.72 31.62
N ILE A 33 -7.76 23.84 31.11
CA ILE A 33 -6.76 23.15 31.95
C ILE A 33 -5.38 23.67 31.57
N ARG A 34 -4.63 24.12 32.58
CA ARG A 34 -3.26 24.63 32.40
C ARG A 34 -2.33 23.94 33.37
N LYS A 35 -1.26 23.35 32.90
CA LYS A 35 -0.16 22.80 33.69
C LYS A 35 1.16 23.29 33.09
N SER A 36 2.15 23.54 33.95
CA SER A 36 3.52 23.82 33.49
C SER A 36 4.00 22.72 32.57
N ASN A 37 4.65 23.07 31.48
CA ASN A 37 5.14 22.15 30.43
C ASN A 37 4.08 21.41 29.58
N HIS A 38 2.80 21.77 29.72
CA HIS A 38 1.74 21.24 28.86
C HIS A 38 1.01 22.37 28.11
N LYS A 39 0.63 22.11 26.87
CA LYS A 39 -0.22 23.03 26.10
C LYS A 39 -1.58 23.16 26.81
N ALA A 40 -2.09 24.38 26.94
CA ALA A 40 -3.38 24.61 27.57
C ALA A 40 -4.50 23.91 26.79
N ILE A 41 -5.37 23.18 27.52
CA ILE A 41 -6.47 22.40 26.98
C ILE A 41 -7.74 23.23 27.09
N TYR A 42 -8.47 23.40 25.99
CA TYR A 42 -9.76 24.09 25.93
C TYR A 42 -10.83 23.15 25.39
N LYS A 43 -11.92 22.92 26.17
CA LYS A 43 -13.04 22.12 25.67
C LYS A 43 -14.38 22.71 26.17
N THR A 44 -15.41 22.63 25.33
CA THR A 44 -16.72 23.25 25.60
C THR A 44 -17.80 22.19 25.68
N PHE A 45 -18.66 22.28 26.68
CA PHE A 45 -19.72 21.32 26.98
C PHE A 45 -21.08 22.05 27.12
N ILE A 46 -22.16 21.32 26.87
CA ILE A 46 -23.51 21.83 27.07
C ILE A 46 -23.83 21.86 28.57
N GLU A 47 -23.42 20.83 29.32
CA GLU A 47 -23.74 20.66 30.71
C GLU A 47 -22.53 20.86 31.64
N LYS A 48 -22.76 21.52 32.78
CA LYS A 48 -21.71 21.75 33.79
C LYS A 48 -21.18 20.48 34.43
N VAL A 49 -22.05 19.47 34.58
CA VAL A 49 -21.68 18.19 35.18
C VAL A 49 -20.67 17.46 34.30
N VAL A 50 -20.94 17.41 33.02
CA VAL A 50 -20.04 16.80 32.00
C VAL A 50 -18.70 17.54 31.95
N ALA A 51 -18.74 18.88 32.00
CA ALA A 51 -17.55 19.71 32.04
C ALA A 51 -16.67 19.40 33.28
N ARG A 52 -17.29 19.23 34.46
CA ARG A 52 -16.56 18.86 35.68
C ARG A 52 -15.95 17.46 35.62
N LYS A 53 -16.71 16.50 35.10
CA LYS A 53 -16.22 15.12 34.95
C LYS A 53 -14.99 15.09 34.04
N PHE A 54 -15.08 15.71 32.87
CA PHE A 54 -13.96 15.85 31.94
C PHE A 54 -12.74 16.51 32.59
N ALA A 55 -12.93 17.62 33.33
CA ALA A 55 -11.83 18.31 34.00
C ALA A 55 -11.06 17.38 34.94
N ARG A 56 -11.79 16.64 35.79
CA ARG A 56 -11.21 15.69 36.77
C ARG A 56 -10.46 14.55 36.08
N GLU A 57 -11.05 13.96 35.02
CA GLU A 57 -10.44 12.87 34.28
C GLU A 57 -9.12 13.31 33.65
N VAL A 58 -9.10 14.49 33.03
CA VAL A 58 -7.88 15.02 32.38
C VAL A 58 -6.83 15.40 33.41
N GLU A 59 -7.23 16.03 34.56
CA GLU A 59 -6.30 16.32 35.66
C GLU A 59 -5.62 15.05 36.19
N GLN A 60 -6.40 13.98 36.41
CA GLN A 60 -5.85 12.70 36.85
C GLN A 60 -4.91 12.06 35.83
N GLN A 61 -5.22 12.17 34.53
CA GLN A 61 -4.35 11.66 33.46
C GLN A 61 -3.04 12.45 33.39
N ILE A 62 -3.12 13.78 33.57
CA ILE A 62 -1.93 14.64 33.57
C ILE A 62 -1.08 14.38 34.83
N GLU A 63 -1.68 14.16 35.98
CA GLU A 63 -0.97 13.81 37.22
C GLU A 63 -0.22 12.48 37.11
N LYS A 64 -0.82 11.51 36.41
CA LYS A 64 -0.21 10.19 36.16
C LYS A 64 0.76 10.18 34.95
N ASP A 65 0.96 11.33 34.31
CA ASP A 65 1.77 11.49 33.10
C ASP A 65 1.34 10.58 31.92
N ILE A 66 0.04 10.28 31.85
CA ILE A 66 -0.56 9.43 30.80
C ILE A 66 -1.50 10.21 29.86
N TYR A 67 -1.63 11.52 30.07
CA TYR A 67 -2.50 12.35 29.23
C TYR A 67 -1.92 12.47 27.82
N THR A 68 -2.73 12.12 26.84
CA THR A 68 -2.41 12.31 25.43
C THR A 68 -3.36 13.35 24.83
N ASP A 69 -2.79 14.47 24.37
CA ASP A 69 -3.56 15.45 23.58
C ASP A 69 -3.69 14.94 22.14
N TYR A 70 -4.89 14.52 21.80
CA TYR A 70 -5.22 14.08 20.45
C TYR A 70 -5.43 15.25 19.48
N GLY A 71 -5.56 16.49 19.97
CA GLY A 71 -5.65 17.69 19.15
C GLY A 71 -6.62 17.57 17.98
N ASN A 72 -6.13 17.82 16.79
CA ASN A 72 -6.94 17.77 15.56
C ASN A 72 -7.40 16.35 15.18
N ALA A 73 -6.84 15.30 15.76
CA ALA A 73 -7.23 13.91 15.44
C ALA A 73 -8.72 13.61 15.77
N GLU A 74 -9.33 14.39 16.66
CA GLU A 74 -10.76 14.26 17.00
C GLU A 74 -11.69 14.60 15.82
N THR A 75 -11.26 15.47 14.91
CA THR A 75 -12.07 15.99 13.80
C THR A 75 -11.67 15.44 12.44
N ILE A 76 -10.51 14.79 12.34
CA ILE A 76 -10.01 14.19 11.10
C ILE A 76 -10.75 12.89 10.82
N THR A 77 -11.17 12.71 9.56
CA THR A 77 -11.73 11.45 9.09
C THR A 77 -10.69 10.60 8.35
N ILE A 78 -10.97 9.31 8.18
CA ILE A 78 -10.15 8.44 7.33
C ILE A 78 -10.13 8.95 5.88
N LYS A 79 -11.23 9.54 5.41
CA LYS A 79 -11.30 10.21 4.09
C LYS A 79 -10.24 11.30 3.94
N ASP A 80 -10.10 12.16 4.95
CA ASP A 80 -9.12 13.25 4.92
C ASP A 80 -7.70 12.69 4.83
N LEU A 81 -7.41 11.62 5.56
CA LEU A 81 -6.11 10.94 5.49
C LEU A 81 -5.87 10.25 4.15
N ILE A 82 -6.88 9.63 3.55
CA ILE A 82 -6.78 9.01 2.22
C ILE A 82 -6.42 10.08 1.17
N ILE A 83 -7.10 11.22 1.21
CA ILE A 83 -6.85 12.33 0.29
C ILE A 83 -5.42 12.85 0.48
N LYS A 84 -5.05 13.14 1.72
CA LYS A 84 -3.70 13.63 2.05
C LYS A 84 -2.62 12.63 1.64
N TYR A 85 -2.82 11.33 1.88
CA TYR A 85 -1.91 10.27 1.48
C TYR A 85 -1.74 10.19 -0.04
N ARG A 86 -2.86 10.32 -0.78
CA ARG A 86 -2.84 10.36 -2.25
C ARG A 86 -2.02 11.52 -2.77
N ASP A 87 -2.22 12.71 -2.19
CA ASP A 87 -1.70 13.97 -2.71
C ASP A 87 -0.25 14.24 -2.27
N GLU A 88 0.18 13.73 -1.11
CA GLU A 88 1.55 13.96 -0.60
C GLU A 88 2.48 12.75 -0.76
N ILE A 89 1.97 11.52 -0.64
CA ILE A 89 2.81 10.34 -0.60
C ILE A 89 2.84 9.61 -1.94
N VAL A 90 1.65 9.38 -2.54
CA VAL A 90 1.54 8.58 -3.77
C VAL A 90 2.13 9.29 -4.98
N VAL A 91 2.24 10.61 -4.94
CA VAL A 91 2.84 11.40 -6.04
C VAL A 91 4.26 10.94 -6.37
N GLU A 92 5.01 10.50 -5.37
CA GLU A 92 6.41 10.04 -5.48
C GLU A 92 6.52 8.53 -5.84
N HIS A 93 5.41 7.79 -5.81
CA HIS A 93 5.46 6.34 -6.02
C HIS A 93 5.55 5.95 -7.49
N LYS A 94 6.40 4.96 -7.82
CA LYS A 94 6.47 4.35 -9.18
C LYS A 94 5.10 3.79 -9.64
N ALA A 95 4.30 3.24 -8.71
CA ALA A 95 2.97 2.67 -8.98
C ALA A 95 1.81 3.68 -8.79
N LYS A 96 2.05 4.97 -9.01
CA LYS A 96 1.09 6.06 -8.77
C LYS A 96 -0.32 5.78 -9.27
N LYS A 97 -0.49 5.42 -10.54
CA LYS A 97 -1.81 5.18 -11.16
C LYS A 97 -2.61 4.10 -10.43
N SER A 98 -1.99 2.94 -10.18
CA SER A 98 -2.66 1.81 -9.51
C SER A 98 -3.03 2.13 -8.07
N THR A 99 -2.13 2.77 -7.32
CA THR A 99 -2.38 3.17 -5.93
C THR A 99 -3.48 4.23 -5.84
N THR A 100 -3.43 5.25 -6.71
CA THR A 100 -4.48 6.27 -6.79
C THR A 100 -5.85 5.66 -7.08
N HIS A 101 -5.94 4.68 -8.00
CA HIS A 101 -7.20 3.99 -8.29
C HIS A 101 -7.74 3.28 -7.04
N LYS A 102 -6.89 2.57 -6.29
CA LYS A 102 -7.28 1.90 -5.04
C LYS A 102 -7.75 2.91 -3.98
N LEU A 103 -7.05 4.03 -3.81
CA LEU A 103 -7.44 5.08 -2.87
C LEU A 103 -8.79 5.70 -3.24
N ASN A 104 -9.02 5.98 -4.53
CA ASN A 104 -10.30 6.50 -5.00
C ASN A 104 -11.44 5.48 -4.80
N LYS A 105 -11.16 4.18 -4.91
CA LYS A 105 -12.14 3.14 -4.55
C LYS A 105 -12.42 3.14 -3.04
N LEU A 106 -11.40 3.26 -2.18
CA LEU A 106 -11.56 3.33 -0.73
C LEU A 106 -12.48 4.48 -0.27
N LEU A 107 -12.42 5.63 -0.94
CA LEU A 107 -13.27 6.78 -0.63
C LEU A 107 -14.78 6.52 -0.76
N ARG A 108 -15.18 5.43 -1.41
CA ARG A 108 -16.58 5.05 -1.63
C ARG A 108 -17.17 4.19 -0.49
N TYR A 109 -16.33 3.74 0.45
CA TYR A 109 -16.74 2.86 1.52
C TYR A 109 -16.95 3.61 2.84
N ASP A 110 -17.85 3.09 3.68
CA ASP A 110 -18.23 3.69 4.96
C ASP A 110 -17.07 3.84 5.94
N VAL A 111 -16.04 2.99 5.79
CA VAL A 111 -14.80 3.10 6.57
C VAL A 111 -14.09 4.45 6.34
N ALA A 112 -14.21 5.06 5.17
CA ALA A 112 -13.64 6.37 4.88
C ALA A 112 -14.33 7.50 5.66
N ALA A 113 -15.61 7.37 5.96
CA ALA A 113 -16.38 8.38 6.71
C ALA A 113 -16.11 8.34 8.21
N GLN A 114 -15.41 7.31 8.72
CA GLN A 114 -15.12 7.18 10.13
C GLN A 114 -14.14 8.27 10.61
N PHE A 115 -14.44 8.85 11.78
CA PHE A 115 -13.47 9.70 12.46
C PHE A 115 -12.28 8.88 12.91
N LEU A 116 -11.08 9.45 12.79
CA LEU A 116 -9.81 8.77 13.05
C LEU A 116 -9.76 8.11 14.44
N LEU A 117 -10.14 8.85 15.50
CA LEU A 117 -10.14 8.32 16.85
C LEU A 117 -11.30 7.36 17.16
N ARG A 118 -12.30 7.28 16.30
CA ARG A 118 -13.44 6.37 16.42
C ARG A 118 -13.31 5.10 15.60
N LEU A 119 -12.26 5.01 14.79
CA LEU A 119 -12.00 3.80 14.01
C LEU A 119 -11.77 2.61 14.95
N ARG A 120 -12.48 1.51 14.70
CA ARG A 120 -12.42 0.25 15.46
C ARG A 120 -12.17 -0.90 14.47
N SER A 121 -11.65 -2.01 14.97
CA SER A 121 -11.46 -3.25 14.20
C SER A 121 -12.77 -3.73 13.55
N SER A 122 -13.92 -3.49 14.20
CA SER A 122 -15.25 -3.82 13.63
C SER A 122 -15.56 -3.06 12.34
N HIS A 123 -15.14 -1.80 12.20
CA HIS A 123 -15.33 -1.04 10.95
C HIS A 123 -14.49 -1.64 9.81
N ILE A 124 -13.29 -2.12 10.13
CA ILE A 124 -12.40 -2.76 9.16
C ILE A 124 -12.96 -4.12 8.77
N TYR A 125 -13.45 -4.90 9.73
CA TYR A 125 -14.12 -6.18 9.48
C TYR A 125 -15.36 -6.01 8.57
N ASN A 126 -16.21 -5.04 8.85
CA ASN A 126 -17.37 -4.75 8.01
C ASN A 126 -16.96 -4.34 6.58
N PHE A 127 -15.87 -3.60 6.46
CA PHE A 127 -15.30 -3.26 5.16
C PHE A 127 -14.79 -4.51 4.40
N GLN A 128 -14.11 -5.45 5.08
CA GLN A 128 -13.71 -6.73 4.48
C GLN A 128 -14.94 -7.51 3.98
N LYS A 129 -15.97 -7.64 4.82
CA LYS A 129 -17.22 -8.33 4.45
C LYS A 129 -17.94 -7.68 3.26
N LYS A 130 -17.90 -6.37 3.15
CA LYS A 130 -18.46 -5.65 1.99
C LYS A 130 -17.68 -5.97 0.70
N LEU A 131 -16.35 -6.01 0.77
CA LEU A 131 -15.52 -6.40 -0.38
C LEU A 131 -15.73 -7.87 -0.79
N GLU A 132 -15.91 -8.78 0.18
CA GLU A 132 -16.26 -10.18 -0.07
C GLU A 132 -17.60 -10.29 -0.81
N ALA A 133 -18.62 -9.58 -0.32
CA ALA A 133 -19.95 -9.55 -0.95
C ALA A 133 -19.93 -8.96 -2.37
N GLU A 134 -18.98 -8.07 -2.67
CA GLU A 134 -18.73 -7.56 -4.02
C GLU A 134 -17.91 -8.52 -4.90
N GLY A 135 -17.58 -9.73 -4.42
CA GLY A 135 -16.80 -10.73 -5.17
C GLY A 135 -15.30 -10.44 -5.26
N SER A 136 -14.75 -9.59 -4.38
CA SER A 136 -13.31 -9.34 -4.37
C SER A 136 -12.55 -10.56 -3.87
N ALA A 137 -11.47 -10.94 -4.58
CA ALA A 137 -10.58 -12.00 -4.15
C ALA A 137 -9.88 -11.67 -2.82
N PRO A 138 -9.58 -12.65 -1.94
CA PRO A 138 -8.95 -12.46 -0.63
C PRO A 138 -7.68 -11.61 -0.70
N LYS A 139 -6.82 -11.84 -1.69
CA LYS A 139 -5.62 -11.03 -1.91
C LYS A 139 -5.93 -9.54 -2.13
N THR A 140 -7.00 -9.25 -2.85
CA THR A 140 -7.43 -7.87 -3.11
C THR A 140 -7.92 -7.22 -1.83
N ILE A 141 -8.67 -7.95 -1.01
CA ILE A 141 -9.14 -7.49 0.30
C ILE A 141 -7.94 -7.16 1.20
N ASN A 142 -6.97 -8.08 1.29
CA ASN A 142 -5.74 -7.87 2.05
C ASN A 142 -4.99 -6.59 1.61
N ILE A 143 -4.89 -6.34 0.30
CA ILE A 143 -4.24 -5.13 -0.23
C ILE A 143 -4.96 -3.86 0.25
N TYR A 144 -6.29 -3.83 0.26
CA TYR A 144 -7.05 -2.67 0.73
C TYR A 144 -6.91 -2.44 2.23
N VAL A 145 -6.94 -3.50 3.04
CA VAL A 145 -6.73 -3.41 4.50
C VAL A 145 -5.30 -2.95 4.82
N GLN A 146 -4.31 -3.51 4.14
CA GLN A 146 -2.91 -3.08 4.29
C GLN A 146 -2.71 -1.62 3.88
N LEU A 147 -3.38 -1.14 2.84
CA LEU A 147 -3.32 0.25 2.41
C LEU A 147 -3.92 1.20 3.47
N LEU A 148 -5.05 0.84 4.08
CA LEU A 148 -5.62 1.59 5.21
C LEU A 148 -4.67 1.60 6.41
N HIS A 149 -4.06 0.46 6.74
CA HIS A 149 -3.08 0.38 7.82
C HIS A 149 -1.84 1.25 7.54
N GLN A 150 -1.37 1.28 6.30
CA GLN A 150 -0.26 2.13 5.89
C GLN A 150 -0.59 3.62 6.02
N ILE A 151 -1.81 4.03 5.66
CA ILE A 151 -2.29 5.40 5.85
C ILE A 151 -2.31 5.77 7.34
N TRP A 152 -2.86 4.89 8.20
CA TRP A 152 -2.84 5.06 9.66
C TRP A 152 -1.42 5.22 10.22
N THR A 153 -0.52 4.35 9.79
CA THR A 153 0.89 4.39 10.22
C THR A 153 1.59 5.67 9.74
N THR A 154 1.29 6.12 8.52
CA THR A 154 1.81 7.38 7.98
C THR A 154 1.29 8.58 8.77
N ALA A 155 0.02 8.58 9.16
CA ALA A 155 -0.57 9.62 10.01
C ALA A 155 0.20 9.75 11.33
N LYS A 156 0.53 8.64 11.95
CA LYS A 156 1.31 8.62 13.21
C LYS A 156 2.77 9.04 13.00
N LYS A 157 3.45 8.48 12.00
CA LYS A 157 4.91 8.63 11.82
C LYS A 157 5.31 9.89 11.06
N LYS A 158 4.63 10.21 9.96
CA LYS A 158 5.00 11.34 9.08
C LYS A 158 4.28 12.63 9.44
N TRP A 159 3.00 12.54 9.81
CA TRP A 159 2.21 13.74 10.09
C TRP A 159 2.10 14.03 11.59
N SER A 160 2.77 13.24 12.42
CA SER A 160 2.83 13.42 13.88
C SER A 160 1.43 13.60 14.51
N ILE A 161 0.43 12.91 13.94
CA ILE A 161 -0.92 12.90 14.50
C ILE A 161 -0.92 11.95 15.69
N ASN A 162 -1.29 12.47 16.86
CA ASN A 162 -1.41 11.66 18.05
C ASN A 162 -2.56 10.66 17.90
N LEU A 163 -2.23 9.37 17.96
CA LEU A 163 -3.17 8.27 17.82
C LEU A 163 -3.09 7.37 19.05
N PRO A 164 -4.15 6.60 19.34
CA PRO A 164 -4.13 5.60 20.40
C PRO A 164 -2.92 4.66 20.27
N ALA A 165 -2.40 4.21 21.41
CA ALA A 165 -1.29 3.26 21.45
C ALA A 165 -1.66 1.98 20.69
N GLN A 166 -2.86 1.45 20.94
CA GLN A 166 -3.39 0.28 20.25
C GLN A 166 -3.98 0.66 18.89
N SER A 167 -3.49 0.01 17.85
CA SER A 167 -4.00 0.20 16.50
C SER A 167 -5.29 -0.60 16.26
N PRO A 168 -6.30 -0.05 15.57
CA PRO A 168 -7.49 -0.82 15.20
C PRO A 168 -7.20 -1.97 14.23
N PHE A 169 -6.00 -2.02 13.65
CA PHE A 169 -5.57 -3.07 12.72
C PHE A 169 -4.92 -4.27 13.40
N GLU A 170 -4.53 -4.17 14.69
CA GLU A 170 -3.86 -5.27 15.41
C GLU A 170 -4.73 -6.53 15.55
N LEU A 171 -6.05 -6.35 15.65
CA LEU A 171 -7.02 -7.43 15.78
C LEU A 171 -7.63 -7.86 14.43
N VAL A 172 -7.14 -7.30 13.32
CA VAL A 172 -7.66 -7.61 11.98
C VAL A 172 -6.91 -8.81 11.42
N THR A 173 -7.65 -9.87 11.14
CA THR A 173 -7.10 -11.05 10.49
C THR A 173 -7.10 -10.85 8.98
N LEU A 174 -5.97 -11.16 8.35
CA LEU A 174 -5.85 -11.24 6.89
C LEU A 174 -5.81 -12.71 6.48
N ASP A 175 -6.51 -13.03 5.40
CA ASP A 175 -6.49 -14.39 4.88
C ASP A 175 -5.10 -14.77 4.41
N LYS A 176 -4.69 -16.00 4.71
CA LYS A 176 -3.52 -16.58 4.06
C LYS A 176 -3.88 -16.84 2.60
N VAL A 177 -3.17 -16.19 1.71
CA VAL A 177 -3.39 -16.36 0.28
C VAL A 177 -2.13 -16.95 -0.32
N ASP A 178 -2.21 -18.22 -0.65
CA ASP A 178 -1.23 -18.86 -1.50
C ASP A 178 -1.57 -18.54 -2.95
N ASN A 179 -0.68 -17.83 -3.63
CA ASN A 179 -0.80 -17.48 -5.04
C ASN A 179 0.45 -17.89 -5.80
N GLU A 180 1.26 -18.77 -5.24
CA GLU A 180 2.36 -19.34 -6.00
C GLU A 180 1.80 -20.09 -7.20
N ARG A 181 2.33 -19.77 -8.36
CA ARG A 181 1.98 -20.41 -9.61
C ARG A 181 3.20 -21.21 -10.05
N ASP A 182 3.01 -22.50 -10.12
CA ASP A 182 4.03 -23.48 -10.52
C ASP A 182 3.80 -24.02 -11.96
N ARG A 183 2.81 -23.43 -12.67
CA ARG A 183 2.41 -23.87 -14.00
C ARG A 183 3.55 -23.64 -15.01
N VAL A 184 4.11 -24.72 -15.53
CA VAL A 184 5.12 -24.75 -16.58
C VAL A 184 4.53 -25.46 -17.81
N LEU A 185 4.81 -24.94 -18.99
CA LEU A 185 4.41 -25.58 -20.25
C LEU A 185 5.27 -26.81 -20.54
N THR A 186 4.63 -27.87 -21.03
CA THR A 186 5.33 -28.94 -21.72
C THR A 186 5.85 -28.45 -23.06
N HIS A 187 6.84 -29.10 -23.65
CA HIS A 187 7.34 -28.76 -24.99
C HIS A 187 6.21 -28.74 -26.04
N LYS A 188 5.32 -29.73 -26.00
CA LYS A 188 4.18 -29.83 -26.91
C LYS A 188 3.22 -28.65 -26.75
N GLU A 189 2.93 -28.24 -25.52
CA GLU A 189 2.08 -27.06 -25.26
C GLU A 189 2.76 -25.78 -25.76
N TYR A 190 4.06 -25.65 -25.54
CA TYR A 190 4.83 -24.50 -26.03
C TYR A 190 4.80 -24.42 -27.56
N ASP A 191 5.08 -25.50 -28.27
CA ASP A 191 5.06 -25.53 -29.74
C ASP A 191 3.67 -25.19 -30.28
N THR A 192 2.64 -25.71 -29.64
CA THR A 192 1.24 -25.42 -30.02
C THR A 192 0.92 -23.95 -29.77
N LEU A 193 1.34 -23.38 -28.64
CA LEU A 193 1.15 -21.97 -28.32
C LEU A 193 1.80 -21.06 -29.36
N ILE A 194 3.04 -21.35 -29.71
CA ILE A 194 3.80 -20.59 -30.71
C ILE A 194 3.13 -20.66 -32.08
N ALA A 195 2.65 -21.84 -32.51
CA ALA A 195 1.90 -22.01 -33.75
C ALA A 195 0.62 -21.15 -33.75
N ARG A 196 -0.17 -21.17 -32.67
CA ARG A 196 -1.40 -20.38 -32.55
C ARG A 196 -1.13 -18.87 -32.40
N ALA A 197 -0.03 -18.49 -31.78
CA ALA A 197 0.39 -17.10 -31.71
C ALA A 197 0.80 -16.54 -33.07
N ALA A 198 1.37 -17.36 -33.95
CA ALA A 198 1.72 -16.97 -35.33
C ALA A 198 0.48 -16.65 -36.20
N GLU A 199 -0.68 -17.23 -35.86
CA GLU A 199 -1.97 -16.98 -36.54
C GLU A 199 -2.66 -15.70 -36.03
N SER A 200 -2.06 -15.00 -35.05
CA SER A 200 -2.68 -13.85 -34.41
C SER A 200 -2.66 -12.61 -35.30
N LYS A 201 -3.74 -11.79 -35.17
CA LYS A 201 -3.76 -10.44 -35.78
C LYS A 201 -2.70 -9.51 -35.20
N LEU A 202 -2.19 -9.78 -33.99
CA LEU A 202 -1.03 -9.12 -33.43
C LEU A 202 0.24 -9.80 -33.96
N LEU A 203 0.74 -9.32 -35.10
CA LEU A 203 1.83 -9.94 -35.85
C LEU A 203 3.09 -10.27 -35.04
N MET A 204 3.36 -9.49 -33.99
CA MET A 204 4.53 -9.69 -33.14
C MET A 204 4.25 -10.64 -31.95
N LEU A 205 3.03 -11.16 -31.79
CA LEU A 205 2.65 -11.95 -30.62
C LEU A 205 3.55 -13.18 -30.44
N ARG A 206 3.77 -13.93 -31.51
CA ARG A 206 4.67 -15.09 -31.52
C ARG A 206 6.06 -14.73 -31.03
N ASP A 207 6.69 -13.78 -31.67
CA ASP A 207 8.06 -13.37 -31.40
C ASP A 207 8.22 -12.81 -30.00
N PHE A 208 7.18 -12.11 -29.49
CA PHE A 208 7.16 -11.58 -28.14
C PHE A 208 7.01 -12.67 -27.09
N ILE A 209 6.15 -13.68 -27.31
CA ILE A 209 6.02 -14.85 -26.42
C ILE A 209 7.34 -15.63 -26.38
N GLU A 210 7.93 -15.89 -27.55
CA GLU A 210 9.21 -16.60 -27.66
C GLU A 210 10.33 -15.83 -26.94
N PHE A 211 10.39 -14.52 -27.12
CA PHE A 211 11.33 -13.66 -26.39
C PHE A 211 11.16 -13.77 -24.85
N LEU A 212 9.94 -13.67 -24.35
CA LEU A 212 9.67 -13.81 -22.92
C LEU A 212 10.04 -15.19 -22.37
N TYR A 213 9.72 -16.24 -23.14
CA TYR A 213 10.02 -17.62 -22.79
C TYR A 213 11.53 -17.90 -22.75
N CYS A 214 12.29 -17.36 -23.69
CA CYS A 214 13.73 -17.60 -23.80
C CYS A 214 14.59 -16.69 -22.90
N THR A 215 14.04 -15.59 -22.38
CA THR A 215 14.80 -14.61 -21.59
C THR A 215 14.34 -14.52 -20.13
N GLY A 216 13.17 -15.07 -19.82
CA GLY A 216 12.53 -14.88 -18.53
C GLY A 216 12.24 -13.41 -18.20
N ALA A 217 12.21 -12.52 -19.19
CA ALA A 217 11.92 -11.11 -19.00
C ALA A 217 10.48 -10.90 -18.52
N ARG A 218 10.26 -9.85 -17.71
CA ARG A 218 8.89 -9.40 -17.44
C ARG A 218 8.33 -8.69 -18.68
N TYR A 219 7.01 -8.72 -18.85
CA TYR A 219 6.34 -7.99 -19.94
C TYR A 219 6.86 -6.56 -20.10
N SER A 220 6.91 -5.80 -19.00
CA SER A 220 7.36 -4.40 -19.02
C SER A 220 8.86 -4.25 -19.36
N GLU A 221 9.69 -5.18 -18.93
CA GLU A 221 11.12 -5.22 -19.26
C GLU A 221 11.31 -5.40 -20.78
N ALA A 222 10.63 -6.39 -21.36
CA ALA A 222 10.68 -6.67 -22.78
C ALA A 222 10.14 -5.50 -23.65
N MET A 223 9.02 -4.91 -23.25
CA MET A 223 8.41 -3.77 -23.95
C MET A 223 9.27 -2.51 -23.92
N ASN A 224 10.03 -2.31 -22.84
CA ASN A 224 10.87 -1.14 -22.65
C ASN A 224 12.35 -1.38 -23.03
N LEU A 225 12.70 -2.56 -23.57
CA LEU A 225 14.06 -2.86 -24.03
C LEU A 225 14.43 -1.92 -25.17
N LEU A 226 15.38 -1.04 -24.91
CA LEU A 226 15.89 -0.11 -25.92
C LEU A 226 16.89 -0.81 -26.84
N ARG A 227 17.00 -0.33 -28.07
CA ARG A 227 18.00 -0.87 -29.01
C ARG A 227 19.42 -0.62 -28.55
N GLU A 228 19.68 0.52 -27.97
CA GLU A 228 20.98 0.89 -27.41
C GLU A 228 21.40 0.02 -26.22
N ASP A 229 20.45 -0.69 -25.60
CA ASP A 229 20.69 -1.58 -24.48
C ASP A 229 20.95 -3.04 -24.93
N VAL A 230 21.03 -3.29 -26.23
CA VAL A 230 21.35 -4.60 -26.83
C VAL A 230 22.66 -4.53 -27.57
N ASP A 231 23.65 -5.26 -27.07
CA ASP A 231 24.93 -5.47 -27.76
C ASP A 231 24.86 -6.81 -28.50
N PHE A 232 24.72 -6.73 -29.83
CA PHE A 232 24.61 -7.90 -30.70
C PHE A 232 25.94 -8.67 -30.85
N GLU A 233 27.08 -7.99 -30.67
CA GLU A 233 28.40 -8.61 -30.73
C GLU A 233 28.72 -9.38 -29.48
N LYS A 234 28.51 -8.76 -28.30
CA LYS A 234 28.66 -9.39 -26.99
C LYS A 234 27.51 -10.31 -26.63
N ARG A 235 26.40 -10.25 -27.41
CA ARG A 235 25.21 -11.08 -27.22
C ARG A 235 24.57 -10.87 -25.84
N VAL A 236 24.42 -9.63 -25.41
CA VAL A 236 23.81 -9.26 -24.14
C VAL A 236 22.74 -8.20 -24.31
N GLY A 237 21.77 -8.20 -23.42
CA GLY A 237 20.72 -7.18 -23.33
C GLY A 237 20.55 -6.70 -21.90
N THR A 238 20.42 -5.38 -21.72
CA THR A 238 20.28 -4.76 -20.40
C THR A 238 18.86 -4.22 -20.21
N PHE A 239 18.15 -4.77 -19.22
CA PHE A 239 16.87 -4.25 -18.79
C PHE A 239 17.09 -3.18 -17.73
N ARG A 240 16.74 -1.93 -18.05
CA ARG A 240 16.92 -0.79 -17.13
C ARG A 240 15.75 -0.63 -16.19
N ASN A 241 16.03 -0.07 -15.02
CA ASN A 241 15.01 0.28 -14.00
C ASN A 241 14.03 -0.86 -13.73
N THR A 242 14.53 -2.08 -13.48
CA THR A 242 13.68 -3.23 -13.18
C THR A 242 12.80 -2.96 -11.94
N LYS A 243 11.90 -3.87 -11.59
CA LYS A 243 10.98 -3.71 -10.46
C LYS A 243 11.69 -3.34 -9.14
N ASN A 244 12.93 -3.81 -8.98
CA ASN A 244 13.75 -3.53 -7.78
C ASN A 244 14.55 -2.21 -7.88
N GLY A 245 14.52 -1.53 -9.04
CA GLY A 245 15.24 -0.28 -9.26
C GLY A 245 16.65 -0.45 -9.82
N GLU A 246 17.12 -1.69 -9.98
CA GLU A 246 18.45 -2.02 -10.49
C GLU A 246 18.37 -2.41 -11.98
N ASP A 247 19.46 -2.19 -12.72
CA ASP A 247 19.60 -2.67 -14.08
C ASP A 247 20.02 -4.14 -14.07
N ARG A 248 19.51 -4.92 -15.03
CA ARG A 248 19.80 -6.34 -15.16
C ARG A 248 20.24 -6.67 -16.57
N THR A 249 21.47 -7.13 -16.71
CA THR A 249 22.02 -7.61 -17.99
C THR A 249 21.86 -9.13 -18.07
N ILE A 250 21.40 -9.61 -19.22
CA ILE A 250 21.22 -11.02 -19.52
C ILE A 250 21.93 -11.41 -20.81
N PRO A 251 22.41 -12.65 -20.93
CA PRO A 251 22.87 -13.18 -22.19
C PRO A 251 21.69 -13.42 -23.13
N LEU A 252 21.92 -13.21 -24.43
CA LEU A 252 20.94 -13.41 -25.50
C LEU A 252 21.36 -14.58 -26.37
N ALA A 253 20.55 -15.63 -26.41
CA ALA A 253 20.75 -16.78 -27.27
C ALA A 253 20.52 -16.43 -28.74
N ASP A 254 21.00 -17.26 -29.68
CA ASP A 254 20.92 -16.99 -31.12
C ASP A 254 19.50 -16.78 -31.63
N ASN A 255 18.56 -17.57 -31.14
CA ASN A 255 17.14 -17.43 -31.49
C ASN A 255 16.57 -16.08 -31.03
N VAL A 256 16.96 -15.61 -29.82
CA VAL A 256 16.55 -14.31 -29.30
C VAL A 256 17.12 -13.17 -30.16
N LEU A 257 18.41 -13.25 -30.53
CA LEU A 257 19.03 -12.28 -31.40
C LEU A 257 18.37 -12.27 -32.79
N ALA A 258 18.01 -13.45 -33.34
CA ALA A 258 17.27 -13.56 -34.59
C ALA A 258 15.88 -12.90 -34.49
N ILE A 259 15.18 -13.05 -33.38
CA ILE A 259 13.91 -12.33 -33.11
C ILE A 259 14.13 -10.82 -33.15
N LEU A 260 15.07 -10.30 -32.38
CA LEU A 260 15.32 -8.87 -32.29
C LEU A 260 15.71 -8.23 -33.62
N LYS A 261 16.47 -8.96 -34.47
CA LYS A 261 16.83 -8.52 -35.82
C LYS A 261 15.63 -8.34 -36.76
N ARG A 262 14.50 -9.03 -36.53
CA ARG A 262 13.26 -8.85 -37.32
C ARG A 262 12.61 -7.48 -37.10
N TYR A 263 12.97 -6.79 -36.03
CA TYR A 263 12.43 -5.47 -35.68
C TYR A 263 13.49 -4.38 -35.79
N PRO A 264 13.97 -4.01 -37.01
CA PRO A 264 15.13 -3.12 -37.16
C PRO A 264 14.83 -1.65 -36.85
N PHE A 265 13.57 -1.24 -36.70
CA PHE A 265 13.18 0.15 -36.59
C PHE A 265 12.55 0.51 -35.23
N GLY A 266 12.73 1.75 -34.80
CA GLY A 266 12.15 2.32 -33.58
C GLY A 266 13.11 2.34 -32.39
N LYS A 267 12.70 3.00 -31.33
CA LYS A 267 13.49 3.11 -30.09
C LYS A 267 13.52 1.79 -29.31
N THR A 268 12.39 1.07 -29.30
CA THR A 268 12.24 -0.27 -28.72
C THR A 268 12.03 -1.31 -29.82
N PHE A 269 12.22 -2.59 -29.50
CA PHE A 269 12.01 -3.69 -30.44
C PHE A 269 10.53 -4.00 -30.64
N PHE A 270 9.78 -4.10 -29.52
CA PHE A 270 8.39 -4.50 -29.57
C PHE A 270 7.45 -3.30 -29.40
N ARG A 271 6.30 -3.34 -30.06
CA ARG A 271 5.27 -2.29 -30.00
C ARG A 271 3.89 -2.91 -29.84
N VAL A 272 3.34 -2.81 -28.65
CA VAL A 272 1.96 -3.19 -28.36
C VAL A 272 1.22 -1.97 -27.82
N THR A 273 -0.02 -1.79 -28.23
CA THR A 273 -0.82 -0.61 -27.85
C THR A 273 -1.01 -0.51 -26.33
N SER A 274 -1.25 -1.65 -25.66
CA SER A 274 -1.41 -1.73 -24.21
C SER A 274 -1.19 -3.16 -23.70
N TYR A 275 -0.94 -3.30 -22.40
CA TYR A 275 -0.88 -4.60 -21.75
C TYR A 275 -2.19 -5.40 -21.91
N ASP A 276 -3.33 -4.73 -21.80
CA ASP A 276 -4.64 -5.38 -21.93
C ASP A 276 -4.85 -5.94 -23.34
N SER A 277 -4.44 -5.20 -24.37
CA SER A 277 -4.46 -5.66 -25.76
C SER A 277 -3.58 -6.90 -25.95
N TYR A 278 -2.33 -6.85 -25.48
CA TYR A 278 -1.44 -8.00 -25.50
C TYR A 278 -2.04 -9.22 -24.79
N ASN A 279 -2.52 -9.02 -23.55
CA ASN A 279 -3.06 -10.08 -22.72
C ASN A 279 -4.30 -10.72 -23.34
N TRP A 280 -5.12 -9.94 -24.03
CA TRP A 280 -6.26 -10.47 -24.78
C TRP A 280 -5.80 -11.42 -25.91
N PHE A 281 -4.84 -10.99 -26.74
CA PHE A 281 -4.31 -11.83 -27.82
C PHE A 281 -3.59 -13.07 -27.29
N PHE A 282 -2.83 -12.93 -26.21
CA PHE A 282 -2.18 -14.05 -25.53
C PHE A 282 -3.19 -15.08 -25.05
N ASN A 283 -4.24 -14.65 -24.36
CA ASN A 283 -5.31 -15.54 -23.88
C ASN A 283 -6.05 -16.22 -25.04
N GLN A 284 -6.26 -15.53 -26.15
CA GLN A 284 -6.83 -16.14 -27.34
C GLN A 284 -5.92 -17.22 -27.94
N ALA A 285 -4.62 -17.02 -27.95
CA ALA A 285 -3.65 -18.02 -28.40
C ALA A 285 -3.65 -19.24 -27.48
N CYS A 286 -3.64 -19.06 -26.16
CA CYS A 286 -3.75 -20.13 -25.16
C CYS A 286 -5.05 -20.92 -25.35
N LYS A 287 -6.20 -20.24 -25.51
CA LYS A 287 -7.48 -20.90 -25.73
C LYS A 287 -7.48 -21.76 -27.00
N ARG A 288 -6.93 -21.25 -28.11
CA ARG A 288 -6.81 -22.01 -29.38
C ARG A 288 -5.83 -23.18 -29.27
N ALA A 289 -4.84 -23.09 -28.38
CA ALA A 289 -3.89 -24.13 -28.09
C ALA A 289 -4.41 -25.17 -27.08
N ASN A 290 -5.62 -25.01 -26.54
CA ASN A 290 -6.19 -25.80 -25.45
C ASN A 290 -5.30 -25.80 -24.18
N ILE A 291 -4.66 -24.66 -23.88
CA ILE A 291 -3.83 -24.47 -22.70
C ILE A 291 -4.67 -23.75 -21.63
N GLU A 292 -4.91 -24.44 -20.54
CA GLU A 292 -5.68 -23.94 -19.40
C GLU A 292 -4.76 -23.48 -18.25
N ASN A 293 -5.29 -22.60 -17.41
CA ASN A 293 -4.61 -22.10 -16.22
C ASN A 293 -3.18 -21.57 -16.48
N PHE A 294 -3.00 -20.85 -17.58
CA PHE A 294 -1.71 -20.30 -17.97
C PHE A 294 -1.82 -18.80 -18.27
N VAL A 295 -0.96 -18.00 -17.69
CA VAL A 295 -0.91 -16.55 -17.91
C VAL A 295 0.47 -16.13 -18.41
N SER A 296 0.55 -14.97 -19.06
CA SER A 296 1.80 -14.48 -19.65
C SER A 296 2.98 -14.43 -18.66
N HIS A 297 2.72 -14.23 -17.37
CA HIS A 297 3.78 -14.23 -16.35
C HIS A 297 4.38 -15.62 -16.10
N ASP A 298 3.63 -16.67 -16.37
CA ASP A 298 4.10 -18.06 -16.19
C ASP A 298 5.19 -18.43 -17.22
N LEU A 299 5.31 -17.68 -18.34
CA LEU A 299 6.44 -17.82 -19.26
C LEU A 299 7.79 -17.64 -18.57
N ARG A 300 7.85 -16.74 -17.58
CA ARG A 300 9.05 -16.56 -16.76
C ARG A 300 9.30 -17.74 -15.83
N ALA A 301 8.25 -18.35 -15.27
CA ALA A 301 8.37 -19.58 -14.47
C ALA A 301 8.90 -20.73 -15.37
N CYS A 302 8.39 -20.84 -16.60
CA CYS A 302 8.93 -21.80 -17.59
C CYS A 302 10.44 -21.61 -17.81
N TRP A 303 10.88 -20.36 -18.03
CA TRP A 303 12.31 -20.06 -18.23
C TRP A 303 13.15 -20.46 -17.03
N ILE A 304 12.71 -20.08 -15.79
CA ILE A 304 13.44 -20.42 -14.54
C ILE A 304 13.54 -21.92 -14.41
N THR A 305 12.44 -22.66 -14.55
CA THR A 305 12.43 -24.12 -14.44
C THR A 305 13.35 -24.77 -15.47
N ASN A 306 13.30 -24.32 -16.73
CA ASN A 306 14.16 -24.86 -17.78
C ASN A 306 15.64 -24.54 -17.55
N ALA A 307 15.94 -23.35 -17.03
CA ALA A 307 17.30 -22.95 -16.68
C ALA A 307 17.87 -23.85 -15.54
N LEU A 308 17.09 -24.07 -14.49
CA LEU A 308 17.48 -24.97 -13.39
C LEU A 308 17.67 -26.41 -13.85
N LEU A 309 16.77 -26.93 -14.70
CA LEU A 309 16.87 -28.27 -15.27
C LEU A 309 18.10 -28.42 -16.19
N SER A 310 18.56 -27.34 -16.83
CA SER A 310 19.80 -27.33 -17.63
C SER A 310 21.08 -27.11 -16.82
N GLY A 311 20.99 -27.06 -15.49
CA GLY A 311 22.15 -26.96 -14.57
C GLY A 311 22.63 -25.53 -14.32
N MET A 312 21.86 -24.50 -14.66
CA MET A 312 22.16 -23.14 -14.22
C MET A 312 21.92 -23.02 -12.72
N SER A 313 22.88 -22.43 -11.99
CA SER A 313 22.68 -22.04 -10.59
C SER A 313 21.83 -20.76 -10.50
N GLU A 314 21.12 -20.59 -9.38
CA GLU A 314 20.38 -19.35 -9.08
C GLU A 314 21.29 -18.13 -9.01
#